data_6f1a5a5d0e896f2aa6061edc72bfddab
#
_entry.id   6f1a5a5d0e896f2aa6061edc72bfddab
#
_cell.length_a   1.000
_cell.length_b   1.000
_cell.length_c   1.000
_cell.angle_alpha   90.00
_cell.angle_beta   90.00
_cell.angle_gamma   90.00
#
_symmetry.space_group_name_H-M   'P 1'
#
loop_
_entity.id
_entity.type
_entity.pdbx_description
1 polymer ?
#
loop_
_entity_poly.entity_id
_entity_poly.type
_entity_poly.pdbx_seq_one_letter_code
_entity_poly.pdbx_strand_id
1 'polypeptide(L)'
;MKTNEYMEQTEQYVLHTYNRFPLVIDHGEGVHLYDTDGKAYLDFAAGIAVYALGYSNDDYKKAVKDQVDKVIHVSNLFYNVPMGSAAEKLAKASGMDKVFFTNSGTESIEGAIKVARKYAYLKDGSNDHEIIAMNHSFHGRSLGALSVTGNTHYQDPFKPLIGGIKFADFNDLESVKAQITDKTCAIIMETVQGEGGIYPATKEFLQGVRDLCDEHDILLILDEIQCGMGRTGKLFAWQDYGVQSDVMTCAKALGCGIPVGAFVLNKKTAEHSLVPGDHGTTYGGNPLACAAVNAVFECYEKQNVVEHVAETAPYLEKKLDELVEKYDCLAARRGKGFMQGLVVTGCPVGEVINRAIENGLLVISAGSDVLRMVPPLVITKDDIDEMIEKLEKALQ
;
A
#
# COMPACT_ATOMS: atom_id res chain seq x y z
N MET A 1 -20.43 0.03 -27.29
CA MET A 1 -20.05 -1.42 -27.25
C MET A 1 -20.89 -2.09 -26.18
N LYS A 2 -21.26 -3.35 -26.33
CA LYS A 2 -21.88 -4.12 -25.25
C LYS A 2 -20.81 -4.57 -24.26
N THR A 3 -21.20 -4.81 -23.02
CA THR A 3 -20.29 -5.26 -21.94
C THR A 3 -19.35 -6.40 -22.37
N ASN A 4 -19.89 -7.42 -23.06
CA ASN A 4 -19.07 -8.54 -23.56
C ASN A 4 -18.03 -8.12 -24.61
N GLU A 5 -18.32 -7.14 -25.46
CA GLU A 5 -17.37 -6.66 -26.48
C GLU A 5 -16.12 -6.00 -25.86
N TYR A 6 -16.28 -5.26 -24.74
CA TYR A 6 -15.15 -4.72 -23.97
C TYR A 6 -14.28 -5.83 -23.36
N MET A 7 -14.92 -6.87 -22.80
CA MET A 7 -14.21 -8.00 -22.23
C MET A 7 -13.43 -8.77 -23.31
N GLU A 8 -14.08 -9.11 -24.44
CA GLU A 8 -13.46 -9.78 -25.57
C GLU A 8 -12.28 -8.97 -26.13
N GLN A 9 -12.43 -7.66 -26.31
CA GLN A 9 -11.35 -6.79 -26.75
C GLN A 9 -10.18 -6.78 -25.77
N THR A 10 -10.46 -6.74 -24.47
CA THR A 10 -9.42 -6.77 -23.42
C THR A 10 -8.68 -8.10 -23.45
N GLU A 11 -9.37 -9.23 -23.48
CA GLU A 11 -8.73 -10.56 -23.51
C GLU A 11 -7.94 -10.80 -24.80
N GLN A 12 -8.35 -10.19 -25.91
CA GLN A 12 -7.63 -10.31 -27.19
C GLN A 12 -6.30 -9.55 -27.20
N TYR A 13 -6.21 -8.37 -26.56
CA TYR A 13 -5.05 -7.47 -26.73
C TYR A 13 -4.24 -7.23 -25.45
N VAL A 14 -4.76 -7.54 -24.27
CA VAL A 14 -4.06 -7.36 -23.00
C VAL A 14 -3.57 -8.70 -22.50
N LEU A 15 -2.28 -8.79 -22.17
CA LEU A 15 -1.70 -10.02 -21.64
C LEU A 15 -2.47 -10.49 -20.39
N HIS A 16 -2.92 -11.75 -20.41
CA HIS A 16 -3.73 -12.34 -19.36
C HIS A 16 -2.86 -12.75 -18.15
N THR A 17 -2.55 -11.78 -17.29
CA THR A 17 -1.82 -11.98 -16.02
C THR A 17 -2.71 -11.82 -14.79
N TYR A 18 -3.97 -11.43 -14.99
CA TYR A 18 -4.98 -11.27 -13.95
C TYR A 18 -6.23 -12.07 -14.31
N ASN A 19 -6.77 -12.81 -13.34
CA ASN A 19 -8.13 -13.38 -13.42
C ASN A 19 -9.13 -12.27 -13.12
N ARG A 20 -9.62 -11.58 -14.18
CA ARG A 20 -10.54 -10.46 -14.03
C ARG A 20 -11.93 -10.96 -13.69
N PHE A 21 -12.62 -10.27 -12.78
CA PHE A 21 -14.06 -10.48 -12.58
C PHE A 21 -14.81 -10.05 -13.86
N PRO A 22 -15.92 -10.72 -14.23
CA PRO A 22 -16.68 -10.41 -15.43
C PRO A 22 -17.50 -9.13 -15.26
N LEU A 23 -16.84 -8.02 -15.03
CA LEU A 23 -17.38 -6.71 -14.69
C LEU A 23 -16.61 -5.63 -15.45
N VAL A 24 -17.32 -4.76 -16.17
CA VAL A 24 -16.74 -3.63 -16.91
C VAL A 24 -17.15 -2.35 -16.23
N ILE A 25 -16.22 -1.76 -15.46
CA ILE A 25 -16.44 -0.48 -14.77
C ILE A 25 -16.39 0.67 -15.77
N ASP A 26 -17.39 1.55 -15.71
CA ASP A 26 -17.51 2.76 -16.52
C ASP A 26 -17.08 4.01 -15.74
N HIS A 27 -17.70 4.26 -14.58
CA HIS A 27 -17.44 5.45 -13.77
C HIS A 27 -17.59 5.17 -12.27
N GLY A 28 -17.23 6.17 -11.45
CA GLY A 28 -17.43 6.14 -10.02
C GLY A 28 -18.08 7.41 -9.49
N GLU A 29 -18.93 7.26 -8.46
CA GLU A 29 -19.59 8.36 -7.75
C GLU A 29 -19.61 8.07 -6.24
N GLY A 30 -19.23 9.04 -5.41
CA GLY A 30 -19.10 8.84 -3.96
C GLY A 30 -18.14 7.71 -3.62
N VAL A 31 -18.66 6.63 -3.07
CA VAL A 31 -17.92 5.40 -2.76
C VAL A 31 -18.40 4.20 -3.58
N HIS A 32 -19.14 4.45 -4.66
CA HIS A 32 -19.66 3.44 -5.55
C HIS A 32 -18.97 3.48 -6.91
N LEU A 33 -18.83 2.32 -7.52
CA LEU A 33 -18.46 2.12 -8.92
C LEU A 33 -19.69 1.65 -9.70
N TYR A 34 -19.76 2.06 -10.95
CA TYR A 34 -20.86 1.71 -11.85
C TYR A 34 -20.34 0.97 -13.06
N ASP A 35 -21.00 -0.10 -13.45
CA ASP A 35 -20.67 -0.81 -14.67
C ASP A 35 -21.32 -0.18 -15.90
N THR A 36 -20.99 -0.70 -17.08
CA THR A 36 -21.51 -0.24 -18.37
C THR A 36 -23.01 -0.47 -18.54
N ASP A 37 -23.63 -1.27 -17.69
CA ASP A 37 -25.08 -1.52 -17.69
C ASP A 37 -25.80 -0.65 -16.64
N GLY A 38 -25.05 0.19 -15.90
CA GLY A 38 -25.54 1.13 -14.89
C GLY A 38 -25.80 0.51 -13.52
N LYS A 39 -25.37 -0.72 -13.28
CA LYS A 39 -25.44 -1.34 -11.94
C LYS A 39 -24.40 -0.70 -11.03
N ALA A 40 -24.84 -0.30 -9.83
CA ALA A 40 -23.97 0.24 -8.79
C ALA A 40 -23.36 -0.87 -7.92
N TYR A 41 -22.11 -0.66 -7.56
CA TYR A 41 -21.36 -1.51 -6.65
C TYR A 41 -20.72 -0.66 -5.56
N LEU A 42 -21.04 -0.96 -4.30
CA LEU A 42 -20.34 -0.37 -3.16
C LEU A 42 -18.89 -0.87 -3.13
N ASP A 43 -17.92 0.06 -3.15
CA ASP A 43 -16.53 -0.31 -3.34
C ASP A 43 -15.76 -0.39 -2.02
N PHE A 44 -15.53 -1.61 -1.55
CA PHE A 44 -14.65 -1.92 -0.42
C PHE A 44 -13.27 -2.45 -0.84
N ALA A 45 -12.90 -2.27 -2.12
CA ALA A 45 -11.57 -2.56 -2.67
C ALA A 45 -10.74 -1.30 -2.97
N ALA A 46 -11.39 -0.20 -3.35
CA ALA A 46 -10.80 1.11 -3.68
C ALA A 46 -9.57 1.02 -4.62
N GLY A 47 -9.61 0.12 -5.63
CA GLY A 47 -8.45 -0.11 -6.50
C GLY A 47 -7.24 -0.67 -5.76
N ILE A 48 -7.43 -1.51 -4.76
CA ILE A 48 -6.45 -2.05 -3.82
C ILE A 48 -5.86 -0.95 -2.92
N ALA A 49 -6.73 -0.31 -2.14
CA ALA A 49 -6.40 0.77 -1.19
C ALA A 49 -5.82 2.05 -1.85
N VAL A 50 -6.21 2.36 -3.09
CA VAL A 50 -5.71 3.51 -3.85
C VAL A 50 -6.64 4.72 -3.73
N TYR A 51 -7.93 4.55 -4.01
CA TYR A 51 -8.92 5.64 -4.05
C TYR A 51 -9.38 6.04 -2.64
N ALA A 52 -8.51 6.73 -1.90
CA ALA A 52 -8.77 7.12 -0.52
C ALA A 52 -9.89 8.17 -0.37
N LEU A 53 -10.00 9.11 -1.32
CA LEU A 53 -10.96 10.23 -1.30
C LEU A 53 -12.31 9.90 -1.95
N GLY A 54 -12.53 8.63 -2.35
CA GLY A 54 -13.69 8.26 -3.15
C GLY A 54 -13.67 8.87 -4.54
N TYR A 55 -14.78 8.72 -5.28
CA TYR A 55 -14.85 9.02 -6.71
C TYR A 55 -15.42 10.41 -7.04
N SER A 56 -15.92 11.16 -6.06
CA SER A 56 -16.60 12.46 -6.25
C SER A 56 -15.92 13.66 -5.58
N ASN A 57 -14.62 13.55 -5.24
CA ASN A 57 -13.92 14.67 -4.61
C ASN A 57 -13.60 15.77 -5.63
N ASP A 58 -14.37 16.85 -5.61
CA ASP A 58 -14.27 17.95 -6.58
C ASP A 58 -13.00 18.77 -6.43
N ASP A 59 -12.50 18.98 -5.20
CA ASP A 59 -11.26 19.71 -4.95
C ASP A 59 -10.06 18.95 -5.57
N TYR A 60 -10.01 17.62 -5.35
CA TYR A 60 -8.99 16.77 -5.94
C TYR A 60 -9.07 16.75 -7.48
N LYS A 61 -10.29 16.53 -8.03
CA LYS A 61 -10.52 16.53 -9.49
C LYS A 61 -10.12 17.85 -10.12
N LYS A 62 -10.46 18.97 -9.46
CA LYS A 62 -10.11 20.30 -9.94
C LYS A 62 -8.60 20.52 -9.97
N ALA A 63 -7.88 20.16 -8.91
CA ALA A 63 -6.43 20.32 -8.83
C ALA A 63 -5.70 19.53 -9.93
N VAL A 64 -6.15 18.30 -10.19
CA VAL A 64 -5.60 17.46 -11.27
C VAL A 64 -5.88 18.07 -12.64
N LYS A 65 -7.11 18.52 -12.92
CA LYS A 65 -7.49 19.19 -14.19
C LYS A 65 -6.69 20.48 -14.40
N ASP A 66 -6.60 21.33 -13.38
CA ASP A 66 -5.84 22.59 -13.45
C ASP A 66 -4.36 22.34 -13.77
N GLN A 67 -3.78 21.23 -13.28
CA GLN A 67 -2.39 20.89 -13.58
C GLN A 67 -2.21 20.32 -14.99
N VAL A 68 -3.19 19.56 -15.49
CA VAL A 68 -3.20 19.07 -16.88
C VAL A 68 -3.17 20.26 -17.86
N ASP A 69 -3.92 21.32 -17.57
CA ASP A 69 -3.97 22.52 -18.40
C ASP A 69 -2.67 23.34 -18.38
N LYS A 70 -1.78 23.12 -17.42
CA LYS A 70 -0.47 23.81 -17.31
C LYS A 70 0.64 23.00 -17.98
N VAL A 71 1.09 21.96 -17.31
CA VAL A 71 2.14 21.05 -17.78
C VAL A 71 2.05 19.72 -17.01
N ILE A 72 2.05 18.62 -17.74
CA ILE A 72 1.94 17.28 -17.17
C ILE A 72 3.31 16.76 -16.72
N HIS A 73 4.34 16.96 -17.53
CA HIS A 73 5.66 16.39 -17.31
C HIS A 73 6.78 17.37 -17.66
N VAL A 74 7.79 17.39 -16.80
CA VAL A 74 9.13 17.90 -17.08
C VAL A 74 10.13 16.91 -16.43
N SER A 75 11.37 16.85 -16.96
CA SER A 75 12.37 15.99 -16.35
C SER A 75 12.87 16.51 -15.00
N ASN A 76 13.48 15.66 -14.18
CA ASN A 76 14.16 16.05 -12.93
C ASN A 76 15.42 16.92 -13.17
N LEU A 77 15.74 17.23 -14.41
CA LEU A 77 16.77 18.22 -14.77
C LEU A 77 16.29 19.66 -14.53
N PHE A 78 14.99 19.86 -14.34
CA PHE A 78 14.37 21.17 -14.09
C PHE A 78 13.55 21.14 -12.80
N TYR A 79 13.55 22.26 -12.08
CA TYR A 79 12.60 22.46 -10.98
C TYR A 79 11.18 22.61 -11.51
N ASN A 80 10.22 22.11 -10.75
CA ASN A 80 8.80 22.35 -11.04
C ASN A 80 8.06 22.79 -9.77
N VAL A 81 6.98 23.55 -9.94
CA VAL A 81 6.27 24.21 -8.83
C VAL A 81 5.67 23.21 -7.84
N PRO A 82 4.90 22.16 -8.25
CA PRO A 82 4.23 21.31 -7.28
C PRO A 82 5.17 20.33 -6.57
N MET A 83 6.34 19.98 -7.13
CA MET A 83 7.22 18.94 -6.56
C MET A 83 7.78 19.35 -5.20
N GLY A 84 8.27 20.58 -5.06
CA GLY A 84 8.82 21.07 -3.79
C GLY A 84 7.79 21.08 -2.67
N SER A 85 6.57 21.55 -2.96
CA SER A 85 5.45 21.55 -2.01
C SER A 85 5.00 20.15 -1.62
N ALA A 86 4.91 19.22 -2.59
CA ALA A 86 4.56 17.83 -2.31
C ALA A 86 5.62 17.13 -1.44
N ALA A 87 6.90 17.37 -1.72
CA ALA A 87 8.00 16.84 -0.91
C ALA A 87 7.99 17.42 0.51
N GLU A 88 7.75 18.73 0.66
CA GLU A 88 7.67 19.39 1.97
C GLU A 88 6.51 18.82 2.82
N LYS A 89 5.32 18.67 2.24
CA LYS A 89 4.16 18.08 2.93
C LYS A 89 4.45 16.66 3.39
N LEU A 90 4.99 15.83 2.51
CA LEU A 90 5.30 14.44 2.82
C LEU A 90 6.41 14.31 3.88
N ALA A 91 7.49 15.09 3.78
CA ALA A 91 8.58 15.11 4.74
C ALA A 91 8.09 15.57 6.13
N LYS A 92 7.35 16.68 6.21
CA LYS A 92 6.78 17.17 7.47
C LYS A 92 5.80 16.18 8.10
N ALA A 93 4.92 15.59 7.30
CA ALA A 93 3.92 14.64 7.78
C ALA A 93 4.53 13.34 8.30
N SER A 94 5.65 12.89 7.72
CA SER A 94 6.39 11.72 8.17
C SER A 94 7.45 12.03 9.23
N GLY A 95 7.76 13.30 9.50
CA GLY A 95 8.86 13.68 10.38
C GLY A 95 10.24 13.28 9.84
N MET A 96 10.35 13.14 8.50
CA MET A 96 11.59 12.75 7.81
C MET A 96 12.14 13.93 6.99
N ASP A 97 13.33 13.79 6.37
CA ASP A 97 14.07 14.92 5.84
C ASP A 97 14.01 15.08 4.33
N LYS A 98 14.09 13.99 3.56
CA LYS A 98 14.19 14.03 2.10
C LYS A 98 13.26 13.03 1.42
N VAL A 99 12.73 13.43 0.28
CA VAL A 99 11.80 12.64 -0.54
C VAL A 99 12.40 12.42 -1.93
N PHE A 100 12.32 11.20 -2.41
CA PHE A 100 12.51 10.88 -3.82
C PHE A 100 11.20 10.34 -4.37
N PHE A 101 10.62 11.01 -5.36
CA PHE A 101 9.39 10.57 -6.03
C PHE A 101 9.67 9.53 -7.11
N THR A 102 8.84 8.50 -7.14
CA THR A 102 8.81 7.43 -8.14
C THR A 102 7.42 7.37 -8.79
N ASN A 103 7.16 6.35 -9.62
CA ASN A 103 5.86 6.21 -10.30
C ASN A 103 4.98 5.12 -9.69
N SER A 104 5.53 4.31 -8.81
CA SER A 104 4.86 3.15 -8.22
C SER A 104 5.49 2.73 -6.90
N GLY A 105 4.77 1.91 -6.13
CA GLY A 105 5.30 1.33 -4.90
C GLY A 105 6.51 0.43 -5.15
N THR A 106 6.47 -0.39 -6.20
CA THR A 106 7.62 -1.27 -6.53
C THR A 106 8.90 -0.47 -6.81
N GLU A 107 8.81 0.68 -7.52
CA GLU A 107 9.96 1.58 -7.72
C GLU A 107 10.44 2.22 -6.41
N SER A 108 9.52 2.51 -5.49
CA SER A 108 9.88 3.04 -4.16
C SER A 108 10.69 2.01 -3.36
N ILE A 109 10.33 0.74 -3.44
CA ILE A 109 11.08 -0.37 -2.82
C ILE A 109 12.45 -0.54 -3.50
N GLU A 110 12.54 -0.47 -4.83
CA GLU A 110 13.84 -0.51 -5.54
C GLU A 110 14.78 0.60 -5.05
N GLY A 111 14.24 1.82 -4.85
CA GLY A 111 14.98 2.94 -4.29
C GLY A 111 15.43 2.67 -2.84
N ALA A 112 14.55 2.15 -2.00
CA ALA A 112 14.86 1.82 -0.61
C ALA A 112 15.96 0.75 -0.47
N ILE A 113 15.92 -0.29 -1.31
CA ILE A 113 16.98 -1.32 -1.39
C ILE A 113 18.32 -0.67 -1.78
N LYS A 114 18.32 0.23 -2.76
CA LYS A 114 19.53 0.95 -3.19
C LYS A 114 20.06 1.86 -2.10
N VAL A 115 19.19 2.57 -1.36
CA VAL A 115 19.58 3.38 -0.20
C VAL A 115 20.29 2.52 0.84
N ALA A 116 19.72 1.38 1.22
CA ALA A 116 20.29 0.49 2.23
C ALA A 116 21.68 -0.03 1.81
N ARG A 117 21.79 -0.53 0.59
CA ARG A 117 23.07 -1.05 0.07
C ARG A 117 24.14 0.05 -0.09
N LYS A 118 23.74 1.23 -0.57
CA LYS A 118 24.69 2.34 -0.72
C LYS A 118 25.14 2.88 0.64
N TYR A 119 24.21 2.99 1.60
CA TYR A 119 24.53 3.40 2.96
C TYR A 119 25.59 2.47 3.58
N ALA A 120 25.40 1.16 3.49
CA ALA A 120 26.35 0.18 4.01
C ALA A 120 27.68 0.20 3.25
N TYR A 121 27.66 0.28 1.92
CA TYR A 121 28.85 0.42 1.09
C TYR A 121 29.72 1.63 1.49
N LEU A 122 29.11 2.75 1.82
CA LEU A 122 29.84 3.95 2.25
C LEU A 122 30.47 3.79 3.64
N LYS A 123 29.96 2.87 4.47
CA LYS A 123 30.54 2.57 5.79
C LYS A 123 31.79 1.70 5.71
N ASP A 124 31.82 0.68 4.87
CA ASP A 124 32.87 -0.35 4.91
C ASP A 124 33.51 -0.68 3.55
N GLY A 125 32.98 -0.13 2.44
CA GLY A 125 33.47 -0.38 1.08
C GLY A 125 33.10 -1.74 0.51
N SER A 126 32.32 -2.57 1.23
CA SER A 126 31.85 -3.88 0.76
C SER A 126 30.62 -3.76 -0.13
N ASN A 127 30.45 -4.71 -1.04
CA ASN A 127 29.23 -4.88 -1.85
C ASN A 127 28.49 -6.20 -1.54
N ASP A 128 28.88 -6.86 -0.44
CA ASP A 128 28.33 -8.15 0.00
C ASP A 128 27.40 -7.95 1.21
N HIS A 129 26.40 -7.08 1.06
CA HIS A 129 25.44 -6.76 2.12
C HIS A 129 24.14 -7.52 1.98
N GLU A 130 23.54 -7.85 3.13
CA GLU A 130 22.30 -8.60 3.27
C GLU A 130 21.15 -7.71 3.76
N ILE A 131 19.94 -8.00 3.27
CA ILE A 131 18.68 -7.40 3.73
C ILE A 131 17.78 -8.51 4.26
N ILE A 132 17.22 -8.32 5.44
CA ILE A 132 16.22 -9.21 6.02
C ILE A 132 14.85 -8.70 5.64
N ALA A 133 14.02 -9.53 5.02
CA ALA A 133 12.61 -9.29 4.72
C ALA A 133 11.73 -10.28 5.49
N MET A 134 10.41 -10.06 5.49
CA MET A 134 9.50 -10.93 6.23
C MET A 134 8.85 -11.98 5.31
N ASN A 135 8.68 -13.18 5.82
CA ASN A 135 7.83 -14.19 5.19
C ASN A 135 6.41 -13.64 5.00
N HIS A 136 5.75 -14.02 3.92
CA HIS A 136 4.42 -13.54 3.52
C HIS A 136 4.32 -12.04 3.21
N SER A 137 5.43 -11.31 3.13
CA SER A 137 5.45 -9.90 2.72
C SER A 137 5.14 -9.72 1.23
N PHE A 138 4.71 -8.51 0.88
CA PHE A 138 4.55 -8.10 -0.51
C PHE A 138 5.09 -6.68 -0.72
N HIS A 139 6.19 -6.57 -1.48
CA HIS A 139 6.87 -5.29 -1.74
C HIS A 139 6.86 -4.89 -3.22
N GLY A 140 6.40 -5.76 -4.11
CA GLY A 140 6.28 -5.45 -5.54
C GLY A 140 6.65 -6.59 -6.49
N ARG A 141 6.65 -6.30 -7.79
CA ARG A 141 6.84 -7.27 -8.87
C ARG A 141 8.06 -7.03 -9.75
N SER A 142 8.78 -5.89 -9.61
CA SER A 142 10.10 -5.72 -10.23
C SER A 142 11.11 -6.67 -9.56
N LEU A 143 12.19 -7.04 -10.24
CA LEU A 143 13.08 -8.11 -9.76
C LEU A 143 13.68 -7.81 -8.37
N GLY A 144 14.06 -6.55 -8.09
CA GLY A 144 14.55 -6.18 -6.76
C GLY A 144 13.47 -6.22 -5.69
N ALA A 145 12.30 -5.62 -5.95
CA ALA A 145 11.16 -5.66 -5.03
C ALA A 145 10.61 -7.09 -4.85
N LEU A 146 10.61 -7.91 -5.92
CA LEU A 146 10.25 -9.31 -5.86
C LEU A 146 11.22 -10.11 -4.99
N SER A 147 12.50 -9.75 -4.99
CA SER A 147 13.51 -10.43 -4.17
C SER A 147 13.24 -10.31 -2.67
N VAL A 148 12.69 -9.18 -2.22
CA VAL A 148 12.30 -8.93 -0.81
C VAL A 148 10.84 -9.28 -0.52
N THR A 149 10.07 -9.76 -1.50
CA THR A 149 8.70 -10.25 -1.33
C THR A 149 8.72 -11.70 -0.88
N GLY A 150 8.31 -11.96 0.36
CA GLY A 150 8.41 -13.26 1.03
C GLY A 150 7.39 -14.30 0.57
N ASN A 151 7.30 -14.55 -0.74
CA ASN A 151 6.37 -15.51 -1.34
C ASN A 151 7.06 -16.28 -2.48
N THR A 152 7.36 -17.54 -2.24
CA THR A 152 8.07 -18.41 -3.21
C THR A 152 7.29 -18.61 -4.50
N HIS A 153 5.95 -18.66 -4.43
CA HIS A 153 5.10 -18.79 -5.63
C HIS A 153 5.35 -17.63 -6.62
N TYR A 154 5.59 -16.42 -6.11
CA TYR A 154 5.92 -15.27 -6.97
C TYR A 154 7.36 -15.25 -7.44
N GLN A 155 8.29 -15.82 -6.66
CA GLN A 155 9.72 -15.74 -6.90
C GLN A 155 10.25 -16.83 -7.82
N ASP A 156 9.79 -18.08 -7.65
CA ASP A 156 10.42 -19.27 -8.25
C ASP A 156 10.56 -19.20 -9.78
N PRO A 157 9.57 -18.73 -10.56
CA PRO A 157 9.71 -18.65 -12.02
C PRO A 157 10.73 -17.62 -12.52
N PHE A 158 11.19 -16.70 -11.64
CA PHE A 158 12.03 -15.55 -12.01
C PHE A 158 13.43 -15.60 -11.41
N LYS A 159 13.83 -16.73 -10.83
CA LYS A 159 15.18 -16.93 -10.31
C LYS A 159 16.21 -17.01 -11.45
N PRO A 160 17.47 -16.50 -11.27
CA PRO A 160 17.98 -15.92 -10.02
C PRO A 160 17.48 -14.48 -9.78
N LEU A 161 17.13 -14.19 -8.54
CA LEU A 161 16.82 -12.84 -8.06
C LEU A 161 18.07 -12.14 -7.55
N ILE A 162 17.96 -10.89 -7.03
CA ILE A 162 19.10 -10.22 -6.42
C ILE A 162 19.58 -10.99 -5.17
N GLY A 163 20.90 -11.13 -5.02
CA GLY A 163 21.50 -11.82 -3.89
C GLY A 163 21.40 -11.05 -2.57
N GLY A 164 21.76 -11.73 -1.47
CA GLY A 164 21.84 -11.13 -0.14
C GLY A 164 20.48 -10.84 0.51
N ILE A 165 19.44 -11.62 0.19
CA ILE A 165 18.13 -11.50 0.85
C ILE A 165 17.91 -12.70 1.75
N LYS A 166 17.49 -12.44 2.99
CA LYS A 166 17.09 -13.43 4.00
C LYS A 166 15.66 -13.16 4.43
N PHE A 167 14.99 -14.20 4.92
CA PHE A 167 13.61 -14.08 5.39
C PHE A 167 13.49 -14.50 6.85
N ALA A 168 12.69 -13.74 7.60
CA ALA A 168 12.30 -14.02 8.97
C ALA A 168 10.77 -14.09 9.09
N ASP A 169 10.27 -14.72 10.14
CA ASP A 169 8.84 -14.80 10.39
C ASP A 169 8.32 -13.50 11.00
N PHE A 170 7.19 -13.03 10.47
CA PHE A 170 6.54 -11.81 10.93
C PHE A 170 5.94 -12.02 12.32
N ASN A 171 6.12 -11.04 13.22
CA ASN A 171 5.77 -11.11 14.63
C ASN A 171 6.58 -12.15 15.45
N ASP A 172 7.72 -12.59 14.94
CA ASP A 172 8.70 -13.43 15.66
C ASP A 172 10.07 -12.75 15.71
N LEU A 173 10.40 -12.09 16.83
CA LEU A 173 11.65 -11.36 17.01
C LEU A 173 12.86 -12.29 17.03
N GLU A 174 12.73 -13.50 17.55
CA GLU A 174 13.83 -14.48 17.58
C GLU A 174 14.15 -14.97 16.16
N SER A 175 13.15 -15.14 15.30
CA SER A 175 13.35 -15.42 13.87
C SER A 175 14.14 -14.30 13.19
N VAL A 176 13.85 -13.01 13.50
CA VAL A 176 14.62 -11.88 12.96
C VAL A 176 16.08 -11.91 13.46
N LYS A 177 16.30 -12.08 14.78
CA LYS A 177 17.65 -12.16 15.37
C LYS A 177 18.49 -13.26 14.74
N ALA A 178 17.91 -14.42 14.46
CA ALA A 178 18.59 -15.55 13.85
C ALA A 178 19.11 -15.27 12.42
N GLN A 179 18.55 -14.28 11.72
CA GLN A 179 18.98 -13.89 10.38
C GLN A 179 20.07 -12.79 10.37
N ILE A 180 20.27 -12.08 11.48
CA ILE A 180 21.26 -10.99 11.56
C ILE A 180 22.67 -11.57 11.49
N THR A 181 23.50 -10.97 10.63
CA THR A 181 24.94 -11.25 10.52
C THR A 181 25.70 -9.92 10.43
N ASP A 182 27.01 -10.00 10.40
CA ASP A 182 27.92 -8.86 10.16
C ASP A 182 27.74 -8.22 8.77
N LYS A 183 27.06 -8.89 7.84
CA LYS A 183 26.71 -8.39 6.50
C LYS A 183 25.34 -7.72 6.44
N THR A 184 24.52 -7.86 7.47
CA THR A 184 23.16 -7.30 7.47
C THR A 184 23.23 -5.78 7.41
N CYS A 185 22.57 -5.15 6.44
CA CYS A 185 22.54 -3.70 6.30
C CYS A 185 21.17 -3.08 6.53
N ALA A 186 20.08 -3.89 6.40
CA ALA A 186 18.72 -3.41 6.64
C ALA A 186 17.77 -4.54 6.98
N ILE A 187 16.68 -4.15 7.64
CA ILE A 187 15.44 -4.95 7.77
C ILE A 187 14.33 -4.20 7.04
N ILE A 188 13.59 -4.89 6.17
CA ILE A 188 12.41 -4.34 5.47
C ILE A 188 11.15 -5.09 5.89
N MET A 189 10.10 -4.34 6.21
CA MET A 189 8.81 -4.91 6.60
C MET A 189 7.65 -3.93 6.35
N GLU A 190 6.45 -4.48 6.24
CA GLU A 190 5.20 -3.73 6.32
C GLU A 190 4.80 -3.55 7.79
N THR A 191 4.21 -2.41 8.15
CA THR A 191 3.61 -2.23 9.50
C THR A 191 2.33 -3.06 9.66
N VAL A 192 1.61 -3.26 8.56
CA VAL A 192 0.52 -4.24 8.43
C VAL A 192 0.73 -4.98 7.11
N GLN A 193 1.00 -6.28 7.17
CA GLN A 193 1.09 -7.10 5.96
C GLN A 193 -0.25 -7.13 5.23
N GLY A 194 -0.28 -6.59 4.01
CA GLY A 194 -1.51 -6.48 3.23
C GLY A 194 -1.85 -7.75 2.47
N GLU A 195 -1.01 -8.09 1.50
CA GLU A 195 -1.22 -9.25 0.62
C GLU A 195 -1.02 -10.58 1.35
N GLY A 196 -0.26 -10.60 2.44
CA GLY A 196 0.00 -11.77 3.25
C GLY A 196 -1.17 -12.24 4.13
N GLY A 197 -2.31 -11.52 4.16
CA GLY A 197 -3.51 -11.94 4.92
C GLY A 197 -3.93 -10.96 6.02
N ILE A 198 -3.63 -9.70 5.88
CA ILE A 198 -4.01 -8.60 6.79
C ILE A 198 -3.50 -8.86 8.22
N TYR A 199 -2.19 -8.91 8.37
CA TYR A 199 -1.55 -9.11 9.67
C TYR A 199 -0.90 -7.82 10.17
N PRO A 200 -1.43 -7.15 11.22
CA PRO A 200 -0.75 -6.06 11.91
C PRO A 200 0.49 -6.57 12.66
N ALA A 201 1.55 -5.79 12.66
CA ALA A 201 2.67 -5.99 13.59
C ALA A 201 2.18 -5.83 15.04
N THR A 202 2.73 -6.62 15.96
CA THR A 202 2.57 -6.31 17.37
C THR A 202 3.50 -5.14 17.77
N LYS A 203 3.12 -4.41 18.82
CA LYS A 203 3.93 -3.28 19.28
C LYS A 203 5.32 -3.75 19.74
N GLU A 204 5.35 -4.86 20.43
CA GLU A 204 6.57 -5.49 20.95
C GLU A 204 7.48 -5.93 19.82
N PHE A 205 6.93 -6.48 18.74
CA PHE A 205 7.70 -6.91 17.57
C PHE A 205 8.33 -5.71 16.85
N LEU A 206 7.52 -4.70 16.51
CA LEU A 206 8.02 -3.54 15.77
C LEU A 206 9.06 -2.75 16.58
N GLN A 207 8.84 -2.57 17.89
CA GLN A 207 9.82 -1.95 18.77
C GLN A 207 11.08 -2.80 18.87
N GLY A 208 10.96 -4.12 19.04
CA GLY A 208 12.12 -5.02 19.09
C GLY A 208 12.93 -5.01 17.79
N VAL A 209 12.27 -4.93 16.62
CA VAL A 209 12.99 -4.77 15.35
C VAL A 209 13.72 -3.43 15.28
N ARG A 210 13.13 -2.33 15.78
CA ARG A 210 13.81 -1.03 15.85
C ARG A 210 15.04 -1.11 16.74
N ASP A 211 14.89 -1.70 17.94
CA ASP A 211 15.99 -1.85 18.90
C ASP A 211 17.14 -2.67 18.32
N LEU A 212 16.84 -3.76 17.59
CA LEU A 212 17.85 -4.55 16.88
C LEU A 212 18.57 -3.73 15.79
N CYS A 213 17.81 -2.92 15.03
CA CYS A 213 18.41 -2.07 14.01
C CYS A 213 19.36 -1.02 14.65
N ASP A 214 19.00 -0.47 15.79
CA ASP A 214 19.83 0.50 16.52
C ASP A 214 21.08 -0.17 17.14
N GLU A 215 20.92 -1.36 17.73
CA GLU A 215 22.02 -2.13 18.33
C GLU A 215 23.08 -2.53 17.30
N HIS A 216 22.66 -2.95 16.11
CA HIS A 216 23.56 -3.42 15.04
C HIS A 216 23.94 -2.33 14.02
N ASP A 217 23.47 -1.07 14.21
CA ASP A 217 23.64 0.05 13.27
C ASP A 217 23.28 -0.32 11.82
N ILE A 218 22.12 -0.97 11.65
CA ILE A 218 21.50 -1.31 10.37
C ILE A 218 20.21 -0.49 10.17
N LEU A 219 19.72 -0.41 8.94
CA LEU A 219 18.56 0.42 8.62
C LEU A 219 17.24 -0.32 8.82
N LEU A 220 16.24 0.39 9.34
CA LEU A 220 14.85 -0.04 9.31
C LEU A 220 14.13 0.61 8.11
N ILE A 221 13.60 -0.22 7.21
CA ILE A 221 12.75 0.20 6.08
C ILE A 221 11.32 -0.20 6.39
N LEU A 222 10.41 0.77 6.51
CA LEU A 222 8.98 0.51 6.67
C LEU A 222 8.24 0.76 5.36
N ASP A 223 7.56 -0.27 4.89
CA ASP A 223 6.70 -0.22 3.72
C ASP A 223 5.30 0.23 4.12
N GLU A 224 5.00 1.50 3.86
CA GLU A 224 3.71 2.14 4.11
C GLU A 224 2.85 2.28 2.82
N ILE A 225 3.18 1.52 1.77
CA ILE A 225 2.49 1.60 0.47
C ILE A 225 1.01 1.27 0.60
N GLN A 226 0.65 0.25 1.38
CA GLN A 226 -0.76 -0.13 1.54
C GLN A 226 -1.35 0.36 2.87
N CYS A 227 -0.62 0.27 3.96
CA CYS A 227 -1.10 0.62 5.30
C CYS A 227 -0.98 2.10 5.66
N GLY A 228 -0.22 2.88 4.88
CA GLY A 228 -0.05 4.33 5.08
C GLY A 228 -1.22 5.18 4.58
N MET A 229 -0.97 6.47 4.52
CA MET A 229 -1.89 7.49 4.02
C MET A 229 -3.29 7.42 4.66
N GLY A 230 -3.35 7.35 6.00
CA GLY A 230 -4.59 7.43 6.77
C GLY A 230 -5.33 6.11 6.98
N ARG A 231 -4.93 5.04 6.27
CA ARG A 231 -5.65 3.75 6.23
C ARG A 231 -5.91 3.12 7.60
N THR A 232 -4.99 3.28 8.55
CA THR A 232 -5.06 2.67 9.88
C THR A 232 -5.57 3.63 10.98
N GLY A 233 -6.02 4.84 10.61
CA GLY A 233 -6.42 5.88 11.57
C GLY A 233 -5.26 6.76 12.07
N LYS A 234 -4.07 6.56 11.51
CA LYS A 234 -2.91 7.47 11.57
C LYS A 234 -2.44 7.73 10.15
N LEU A 235 -1.81 8.88 9.89
CA LEU A 235 -1.37 9.20 8.53
C LEU A 235 -0.40 8.14 7.99
N PHE A 236 0.55 7.70 8.82
CA PHE A 236 1.37 6.51 8.58
C PHE A 236 1.17 5.51 9.72
N ALA A 237 1.04 4.23 9.41
CA ALA A 237 0.70 3.20 10.38
C ALA A 237 1.71 3.09 11.52
N TRP A 238 3.01 3.30 11.25
CA TRP A 238 4.07 3.28 12.24
C TRP A 238 3.89 4.34 13.36
N GLN A 239 3.17 5.43 13.10
CA GLN A 239 2.94 6.51 14.09
C GLN A 239 2.15 6.02 15.30
N ASP A 240 1.30 5.00 15.14
CA ASP A 240 0.57 4.41 16.25
C ASP A 240 1.45 3.57 17.18
N TYR A 241 2.58 3.10 16.65
CA TYR A 241 3.56 2.31 17.41
C TYR A 241 4.63 3.19 18.06
N GLY A 242 4.79 4.43 17.60
CA GLY A 242 5.85 5.34 18.04
C GLY A 242 7.25 4.95 17.56
N VAL A 243 7.33 4.15 16.48
CA VAL A 243 8.58 3.63 15.91
C VAL A 243 8.84 4.31 14.57
N GLN A 244 9.86 5.15 14.47
CA GLN A 244 10.24 5.78 13.21
C GLN A 244 11.26 4.92 12.45
N SER A 245 11.09 4.81 11.12
CA SER A 245 12.03 4.14 10.23
C SER A 245 13.18 5.04 9.78
N ASP A 246 14.24 4.44 9.25
CA ASP A 246 15.30 5.17 8.56
C ASP A 246 14.91 5.50 7.12
N VAL A 247 14.14 4.61 6.49
CA VAL A 247 13.56 4.75 5.16
C VAL A 247 12.10 4.33 5.22
N MET A 248 11.20 5.13 4.63
CA MET A 248 9.80 4.80 4.48
C MET A 248 9.43 4.80 2.99
N THR A 249 8.65 3.83 2.54
CA THR A 249 8.09 3.81 1.19
C THR A 249 6.59 4.07 1.20
N CYS A 250 6.09 4.81 0.22
CA CYS A 250 4.65 5.08 0.06
C CYS A 250 4.27 5.18 -1.41
N ALA A 251 2.99 4.91 -1.71
CA ALA A 251 2.37 4.99 -3.02
C ALA A 251 0.84 4.95 -2.89
N LYS A 252 0.13 4.33 -3.83
CA LYS A 252 -1.34 4.09 -3.77
C LYS A 252 -2.13 5.36 -3.42
N ALA A 253 -2.64 5.46 -2.18
CA ALA A 253 -3.41 6.60 -1.72
C ALA A 253 -2.63 7.93 -1.72
N LEU A 254 -1.30 7.89 -1.79
CA LEU A 254 -0.47 9.09 -1.97
C LEU A 254 -0.88 9.89 -3.21
N GLY A 255 -1.24 9.22 -4.30
CA GLY A 255 -1.70 9.85 -5.54
C GLY A 255 -3.21 9.74 -5.77
N CYS A 256 -3.92 8.96 -4.95
CA CYS A 256 -5.37 8.76 -5.04
C CYS A 256 -5.88 8.50 -6.48
N GLY A 257 -5.20 7.58 -7.20
CA GLY A 257 -5.50 7.20 -8.59
C GLY A 257 -4.47 7.67 -9.61
N ILE A 258 -3.78 8.78 -9.39
CA ILE A 258 -2.63 9.18 -10.22
C ILE A 258 -1.41 8.33 -9.82
N PRO A 259 -0.72 7.64 -10.78
CA PRO A 259 0.45 6.84 -10.49
C PRO A 259 1.57 7.67 -9.88
N VAL A 260 1.91 7.39 -8.64
CA VAL A 260 3.03 7.99 -7.91
C VAL A 260 3.45 7.08 -6.76
N GLY A 261 4.71 7.07 -6.47
CA GLY A 261 5.30 6.52 -5.27
C GLY A 261 6.37 7.46 -4.74
N ALA A 262 6.89 7.15 -3.56
CA ALA A 262 8.02 7.83 -3.00
C ALA A 262 8.77 6.93 -2.01
N PHE A 263 10.06 7.14 -1.88
CA PHE A 263 10.78 6.76 -0.69
C PHE A 263 11.26 8.01 0.05
N VAL A 264 11.14 7.96 1.36
CA VAL A 264 11.38 9.09 2.26
C VAL A 264 12.50 8.70 3.21
N LEU A 265 13.45 9.60 3.41
CA LEU A 265 14.68 9.36 4.11
C LEU A 265 14.74 10.21 5.37
N ASN A 266 15.18 9.63 6.49
CA ASN A 266 15.58 10.42 7.65
C ASN A 266 16.92 11.15 7.37
N LYS A 267 17.33 12.04 8.27
CA LYS A 267 18.55 12.82 8.10
C LYS A 267 19.79 11.94 7.88
N LYS A 268 19.94 10.87 8.66
CA LYS A 268 21.07 9.93 8.58
C LYS A 268 21.20 9.33 7.17
N THR A 269 20.13 8.80 6.63
CA THR A 269 20.10 8.17 5.30
C THR A 269 20.15 9.19 4.16
N ALA A 270 19.58 10.37 4.35
CA ALA A 270 19.63 11.44 3.36
C ALA A 270 21.03 12.00 3.14
N GLU A 271 21.83 12.08 4.21
CA GLU A 271 23.20 12.61 4.16
C GLU A 271 24.25 11.55 3.75
N HIS A 272 23.94 10.25 3.95
CA HIS A 272 24.92 9.17 3.83
C HIS A 272 24.45 8.02 2.93
N SER A 273 23.71 8.30 1.85
CA SER A 273 23.32 7.29 0.88
C SER A 273 23.47 7.75 -0.56
N LEU A 274 22.40 7.98 -1.27
CA LEU A 274 22.39 8.30 -2.69
C LEU A 274 22.84 9.73 -2.98
N VAL A 275 23.69 9.88 -4.00
CA VAL A 275 24.18 11.16 -4.50
C VAL A 275 23.81 11.32 -5.98
N PRO A 276 23.96 12.52 -6.58
CA PRO A 276 23.68 12.73 -8.00
C PRO A 276 24.37 11.68 -8.90
N GLY A 277 23.57 11.00 -9.74
CA GLY A 277 24.01 9.92 -10.63
C GLY A 277 23.74 8.50 -10.12
N ASP A 278 23.47 8.28 -8.83
CA ASP A 278 23.25 6.93 -8.29
C ASP A 278 21.86 6.36 -8.59
N HIS A 279 20.86 7.23 -8.70
CA HIS A 279 19.46 6.83 -8.93
C HIS A 279 18.74 7.86 -9.78
N GLY A 280 17.72 7.42 -10.53
CA GLY A 280 16.97 8.30 -11.42
C GLY A 280 15.66 7.69 -11.87
N THR A 281 14.79 8.55 -12.38
CA THR A 281 13.51 8.19 -12.97
C THR A 281 13.13 9.26 -14.00
N THR A 282 12.52 8.84 -15.11
CA THR A 282 12.05 9.78 -16.12
C THR A 282 10.82 10.56 -15.62
N TYR A 283 9.85 9.87 -15.03
CA TYR A 283 8.54 10.45 -14.68
C TYR A 283 8.35 10.76 -13.20
N GLY A 284 9.12 10.17 -12.30
CA GLY A 284 8.98 10.41 -10.86
C GLY A 284 9.17 11.89 -10.51
N GLY A 285 8.25 12.46 -9.73
CA GLY A 285 8.26 13.89 -9.39
C GLY A 285 7.70 14.82 -10.49
N ASN A 286 7.01 14.27 -11.50
CA ASN A 286 6.38 15.09 -12.52
C ASN A 286 5.30 16.01 -11.95
N PRO A 287 5.04 17.18 -12.59
CA PRO A 287 4.08 18.15 -12.10
C PRO A 287 2.68 17.59 -11.84
N LEU A 288 2.16 16.71 -12.70
CA LEU A 288 0.81 16.15 -12.51
C LEU A 288 0.74 15.25 -11.27
N ALA A 289 1.69 14.35 -11.10
CA ALA A 289 1.73 13.47 -9.95
C ALA A 289 1.90 14.25 -8.64
N CYS A 290 2.80 15.25 -8.63
CA CYS A 290 3.02 16.09 -7.45
C CYS A 290 1.84 17.02 -7.13
N ALA A 291 1.11 17.50 -8.15
CA ALA A 291 -0.15 18.23 -7.93
C ALA A 291 -1.22 17.32 -7.30
N ALA A 292 -1.33 16.07 -7.74
CA ALA A 292 -2.22 15.09 -7.11
C ALA A 292 -1.84 14.84 -5.64
N VAL A 293 -0.55 14.64 -5.34
CA VAL A 293 -0.07 14.49 -3.95
C VAL A 293 -0.43 15.72 -3.10
N ASN A 294 -0.20 16.92 -3.59
CA ASN A 294 -0.57 18.16 -2.89
C ASN A 294 -2.08 18.19 -2.60
N ALA A 295 -2.90 17.86 -3.60
CA ALA A 295 -4.35 17.85 -3.45
C ALA A 295 -4.83 16.79 -2.45
N VAL A 296 -4.20 15.60 -2.40
CA VAL A 296 -4.50 14.58 -1.40
C VAL A 296 -4.26 15.11 0.02
N PHE A 297 -3.10 15.71 0.29
CA PHE A 297 -2.81 16.29 1.61
C PHE A 297 -3.79 17.41 1.97
N GLU A 298 -4.12 18.30 1.04
CA GLU A 298 -5.07 19.40 1.25
C GLU A 298 -6.49 18.90 1.52
N CYS A 299 -6.94 17.88 0.77
CA CYS A 299 -8.23 17.25 1.01
C CYS A 299 -8.27 16.50 2.36
N TYR A 300 -7.18 15.82 2.73
CA TYR A 300 -7.09 15.13 4.02
C TYR A 300 -7.22 16.10 5.19
N GLU A 301 -6.50 17.21 5.15
CA GLU A 301 -6.58 18.26 6.17
C GLU A 301 -7.98 18.90 6.20
N LYS A 302 -8.51 19.32 5.03
CA LYS A 302 -9.81 19.99 4.93
C LYS A 302 -10.98 19.14 5.42
N GLN A 303 -10.91 17.80 5.19
CA GLN A 303 -11.99 16.86 5.48
C GLN A 303 -11.73 16.03 6.73
N ASN A 304 -10.63 16.26 7.47
CA ASN A 304 -10.20 15.50 8.64
C ASN A 304 -10.22 13.98 8.39
N VAL A 305 -9.69 13.53 7.22
CA VAL A 305 -9.83 12.16 6.76
C VAL A 305 -9.20 11.14 7.73
N VAL A 306 -8.05 11.47 8.32
CA VAL A 306 -7.35 10.57 9.25
C VAL A 306 -8.13 10.40 10.54
N GLU A 307 -8.64 11.49 11.08
CA GLU A 307 -9.50 11.52 12.27
C GLU A 307 -10.81 10.78 12.02
N HIS A 308 -11.42 11.00 10.85
CA HIS A 308 -12.63 10.29 10.43
C HIS A 308 -12.41 8.76 10.43
N VAL A 309 -11.29 8.29 9.89
CA VAL A 309 -10.94 6.84 9.93
C VAL A 309 -10.80 6.38 11.38
N ALA A 310 -10.07 7.12 12.23
CA ALA A 310 -9.86 6.75 13.63
C ALA A 310 -11.19 6.66 14.43
N GLU A 311 -12.16 7.54 14.14
CA GLU A 311 -13.46 7.59 14.79
C GLU A 311 -14.44 6.53 14.25
N THR A 312 -14.34 6.20 12.95
CA THR A 312 -15.31 5.31 12.28
C THR A 312 -14.85 3.84 12.26
N ALA A 313 -13.55 3.58 12.28
CA ALA A 313 -13.00 2.22 12.24
C ALA A 313 -13.51 1.32 13.37
N PRO A 314 -13.66 1.76 14.64
CA PRO A 314 -14.22 0.91 15.69
C PRO A 314 -15.64 0.42 15.38
N TYR A 315 -16.44 1.21 14.65
CA TYR A 315 -17.76 0.78 14.19
C TYR A 315 -17.68 -0.34 13.15
N LEU A 316 -16.81 -0.19 12.16
CA LEU A 316 -16.56 -1.24 11.17
C LEU A 316 -16.05 -2.52 11.83
N GLU A 317 -15.07 -2.40 12.71
CA GLU A 317 -14.48 -3.54 13.43
C GLU A 317 -15.52 -4.31 14.22
N LYS A 318 -16.37 -3.60 14.99
CA LYS A 318 -17.48 -4.21 15.74
C LYS A 318 -18.45 -4.97 14.83
N LYS A 319 -18.85 -4.36 13.70
CA LYS A 319 -19.78 -5.00 12.74
C LYS A 319 -19.18 -6.26 12.12
N LEU A 320 -17.88 -6.25 11.84
CA LEU A 320 -17.18 -7.42 11.31
C LEU A 320 -17.00 -8.52 12.37
N ASP A 321 -16.77 -8.16 13.64
CA ASP A 321 -16.72 -9.12 14.75
C ASP A 321 -18.09 -9.78 14.96
N GLU A 322 -19.21 -9.03 14.87
CA GLU A 322 -20.58 -9.56 14.89
C GLU A 322 -20.82 -10.58 13.74
N LEU A 323 -20.25 -10.37 12.56
CA LEU A 323 -20.32 -11.36 11.48
C LEU A 323 -19.54 -12.65 11.79
N VAL A 324 -18.34 -12.51 12.39
CA VAL A 324 -17.54 -13.68 12.82
C VAL A 324 -18.29 -14.52 13.85
N GLU A 325 -18.98 -13.87 14.80
CA GLU A 325 -19.81 -14.57 15.78
C GLU A 325 -21.05 -15.26 15.18
N LYS A 326 -21.58 -14.70 14.08
CA LYS A 326 -22.83 -15.16 13.45
C LYS A 326 -22.65 -16.28 12.44
N TYR A 327 -21.53 -16.31 11.71
CA TYR A 327 -21.31 -17.20 10.57
C TYR A 327 -20.16 -18.17 10.81
N ASP A 328 -20.43 -19.46 10.86
CA ASP A 328 -19.42 -20.53 11.07
C ASP A 328 -18.33 -20.59 9.95
N CYS A 329 -18.62 -20.02 8.78
CA CYS A 329 -17.66 -19.91 7.69
C CYS A 329 -16.64 -18.77 7.88
N LEU A 330 -16.72 -18.01 8.97
CA LEU A 330 -15.76 -16.95 9.32
C LEU A 330 -15.02 -17.34 10.61
N ALA A 331 -13.71 -17.58 10.50
CA ALA A 331 -12.91 -18.03 11.64
C ALA A 331 -12.40 -16.88 12.52
N ALA A 332 -12.10 -15.72 11.92
CA ALA A 332 -11.56 -14.55 12.63
C ALA A 332 -11.64 -13.28 11.80
N ARG A 333 -11.63 -12.13 12.47
CA ARG A 333 -11.28 -10.83 11.88
C ARG A 333 -9.81 -10.51 12.15
N ARG A 334 -9.16 -9.84 11.20
CA ARG A 334 -7.82 -9.25 11.32
C ARG A 334 -7.84 -7.84 10.76
N GLY A 335 -6.92 -7.01 11.22
CA GLY A 335 -6.71 -5.70 10.61
C GLY A 335 -6.68 -4.55 11.60
N LYS A 336 -6.60 -3.33 11.04
CA LYS A 336 -6.52 -2.07 11.76
C LYS A 336 -7.10 -0.95 10.90
N GLY A 337 -7.93 -0.10 11.50
CA GLY A 337 -8.56 0.99 10.77
C GLY A 337 -9.46 0.50 9.63
N PHE A 338 -9.31 1.06 8.46
CA PHE A 338 -10.01 0.64 7.24
C PHE A 338 -9.20 -0.35 6.38
N MET A 339 -8.32 -1.12 7.00
CA MET A 339 -7.62 -2.25 6.41
C MET A 339 -8.02 -3.50 7.17
N GLN A 340 -9.09 -4.16 6.74
CA GLN A 340 -9.74 -5.26 7.43
C GLN A 340 -9.75 -6.53 6.60
N GLY A 341 -9.72 -7.67 7.27
CA GLY A 341 -9.79 -8.99 6.68
C GLY A 341 -10.63 -9.95 7.50
N LEU A 342 -11.47 -10.73 6.84
CA LEU A 342 -12.19 -11.85 7.43
C LEU A 342 -11.60 -13.16 6.93
N VAL A 343 -11.20 -14.03 7.85
CA VAL A 343 -10.68 -15.36 7.51
C VAL A 343 -11.86 -16.27 7.17
N VAL A 344 -11.93 -16.69 5.90
CA VAL A 344 -12.98 -17.56 5.38
C VAL A 344 -12.56 -19.02 5.51
N THR A 345 -13.47 -19.86 5.99
CA THR A 345 -13.29 -21.32 6.13
C THR A 345 -14.46 -22.06 5.51
N GLY A 346 -14.27 -23.34 5.18
CA GLY A 346 -15.33 -24.19 4.65
C GLY A 346 -15.66 -23.99 3.17
N CYS A 347 -15.25 -22.89 2.55
CA CYS A 347 -15.36 -22.64 1.12
C CYS A 347 -14.19 -21.78 0.62
N PRO A 348 -13.88 -21.79 -0.69
CA PRO A 348 -12.90 -20.87 -1.27
C PRO A 348 -13.34 -19.41 -1.11
N VAL A 349 -12.43 -18.53 -0.69
CA VAL A 349 -12.72 -17.08 -0.53
C VAL A 349 -13.23 -16.44 -1.83
N GLY A 350 -12.77 -16.94 -2.99
CA GLY A 350 -13.23 -16.48 -4.30
C GLY A 350 -14.73 -16.69 -4.55
N GLU A 351 -15.35 -17.71 -3.95
CA GLU A 351 -16.79 -17.93 -4.05
C GLU A 351 -17.57 -16.85 -3.28
N VAL A 352 -17.09 -16.48 -2.09
CA VAL A 352 -17.67 -15.39 -1.29
C VAL A 352 -17.53 -14.06 -2.03
N ILE A 353 -16.37 -13.80 -2.67
CA ILE A 353 -16.14 -12.59 -3.47
C ILE A 353 -17.11 -12.54 -4.65
N ASN A 354 -17.31 -13.64 -5.39
CA ASN A 354 -18.21 -13.66 -6.52
C ASN A 354 -19.68 -13.37 -6.09
N ARG A 355 -20.12 -13.99 -4.99
CA ARG A 355 -21.45 -13.72 -4.43
C ARG A 355 -21.60 -12.28 -3.92
N ALA A 356 -20.52 -11.70 -3.36
CA ALA A 356 -20.50 -10.28 -2.97
C ALA A 356 -20.68 -9.37 -4.19
N ILE A 357 -19.97 -9.63 -5.30
CA ILE A 357 -20.12 -8.89 -6.57
C ILE A 357 -21.55 -9.00 -7.11
N GLU A 358 -22.14 -10.20 -7.10
CA GLU A 358 -23.54 -10.40 -7.52
C GLU A 358 -24.51 -9.53 -6.68
N ASN A 359 -24.23 -9.37 -5.39
CA ASN A 359 -24.98 -8.53 -4.47
C ASN A 359 -24.56 -7.03 -4.49
N GLY A 360 -23.70 -6.62 -5.44
CA GLY A 360 -23.30 -5.22 -5.60
C GLY A 360 -22.29 -4.73 -4.56
N LEU A 361 -21.38 -5.60 -4.10
CA LEU A 361 -20.28 -5.26 -3.20
C LEU A 361 -18.95 -5.70 -3.82
N LEU A 362 -17.98 -4.79 -3.90
CA LEU A 362 -16.63 -5.09 -4.34
C LEU A 362 -15.71 -5.29 -3.13
N VAL A 363 -15.25 -6.50 -2.98
CA VAL A 363 -14.24 -6.92 -2.01
C VAL A 363 -13.20 -7.78 -2.74
N ILE A 364 -12.02 -7.97 -2.15
CA ILE A 364 -10.92 -8.71 -2.77
C ILE A 364 -10.30 -9.70 -1.79
N SER A 365 -9.46 -10.60 -2.28
CA SER A 365 -8.73 -11.51 -1.40
C SER A 365 -7.39 -10.93 -0.93
N ALA A 366 -6.89 -11.46 0.19
CA ALA A 366 -5.51 -11.37 0.62
C ALA A 366 -5.05 -12.78 1.05
N GLY A 367 -3.89 -13.22 0.55
CA GLY A 367 -3.52 -14.63 0.72
C GLY A 367 -4.49 -15.58 0.04
N SER A 368 -4.68 -16.77 0.62
CA SER A 368 -5.53 -17.84 0.09
C SER A 368 -6.96 -17.85 0.63
N ASP A 369 -7.19 -17.25 1.80
CA ASP A 369 -8.36 -17.48 2.64
C ASP A 369 -8.94 -16.21 3.30
N VAL A 370 -8.36 -15.04 3.04
CA VAL A 370 -8.83 -13.79 3.67
C VAL A 370 -9.63 -12.96 2.69
N LEU A 371 -10.86 -12.63 3.06
CA LEU A 371 -11.69 -11.61 2.41
C LEU A 371 -11.21 -10.25 2.89
N ARG A 372 -10.60 -9.47 1.99
CA ARG A 372 -9.98 -8.18 2.31
C ARG A 372 -10.91 -7.02 1.96
N MET A 373 -10.99 -6.07 2.89
CA MET A 373 -11.71 -4.82 2.76
C MET A 373 -10.76 -3.64 2.99
N VAL A 374 -10.63 -2.81 1.97
CA VAL A 374 -9.77 -1.60 1.97
C VAL A 374 -10.51 -0.44 1.28
N PRO A 375 -11.68 -0.03 1.80
CA PRO A 375 -12.58 0.94 1.15
C PRO A 375 -11.94 2.33 1.01
N PRO A 376 -12.58 3.26 0.29
CA PRO A 376 -12.27 4.69 0.40
C PRO A 376 -12.29 5.15 1.87
N LEU A 377 -11.42 6.10 2.24
CA LEU A 377 -11.31 6.55 3.64
C LEU A 377 -12.46 7.48 4.05
N VAL A 378 -13.32 7.80 3.14
CA VAL A 378 -14.48 8.69 3.33
C VAL A 378 -15.80 7.93 3.50
N ILE A 379 -15.77 6.59 3.63
CA ILE A 379 -16.97 5.80 3.91
C ILE A 379 -17.63 6.23 5.22
N THR A 380 -18.95 6.23 5.24
CA THR A 380 -19.77 6.54 6.41
C THR A 380 -20.21 5.27 7.16
N LYS A 381 -20.88 5.43 8.30
CA LYS A 381 -21.51 4.31 9.00
C LYS A 381 -22.66 3.70 8.18
N ASP A 382 -23.36 4.51 7.38
CA ASP A 382 -24.42 4.02 6.49
C ASP A 382 -23.82 3.14 5.37
N ASP A 383 -22.67 3.53 4.81
CA ASP A 383 -21.95 2.70 3.84
C ASP A 383 -21.45 1.37 4.47
N ILE A 384 -21.05 1.41 5.75
CA ILE A 384 -20.68 0.20 6.49
C ILE A 384 -21.89 -0.70 6.68
N ASP A 385 -23.04 -0.17 7.08
CA ASP A 385 -24.26 -0.95 7.25
C ASP A 385 -24.74 -1.55 5.92
N GLU A 386 -24.68 -0.79 4.81
CA GLU A 386 -24.95 -1.31 3.47
C GLU A 386 -23.98 -2.46 3.09
N MET A 387 -22.69 -2.28 3.39
CA MET A 387 -21.71 -3.35 3.15
C MET A 387 -22.03 -4.62 3.92
N ILE A 388 -22.39 -4.50 5.21
CA ILE A 388 -22.79 -5.65 6.04
C ILE A 388 -23.99 -6.37 5.45
N GLU A 389 -25.05 -5.64 5.06
CA GLU A 389 -26.24 -6.24 4.45
C GLU A 389 -25.93 -7.02 3.16
N LYS A 390 -25.03 -6.48 2.32
CA LYS A 390 -24.61 -7.13 1.07
C LYS A 390 -23.71 -8.34 1.34
N LEU A 391 -22.81 -8.23 2.32
CA LEU A 391 -21.91 -9.30 2.69
C LEU A 391 -22.65 -10.47 3.34
N GLU A 392 -23.64 -10.20 4.19
CA GLU A 392 -24.50 -11.25 4.78
C GLU A 392 -25.20 -12.10 3.70
N LYS A 393 -25.66 -11.48 2.60
CA LYS A 393 -26.22 -12.22 1.46
C LYS A 393 -25.17 -13.08 0.75
N ALA A 394 -23.93 -12.65 0.74
CA ALA A 394 -22.82 -13.40 0.13
C ALA A 394 -22.32 -14.57 1.00
N LEU A 395 -22.57 -14.52 2.32
CA LEU A 395 -22.20 -15.56 3.28
C LEU A 395 -23.25 -16.67 3.44
N GLN A 396 -24.47 -16.46 2.95
CA GLN A 396 -25.54 -17.46 2.91
C GLN A 396 -25.35 -18.42 1.73
#